data_c3db1f0a63cf95e8fc780b4dbad21f04
#
_entry.id   c3db1f0a63cf95e8fc780b4dbad21f04
#
_cell.length_a   1.000
_cell.length_b   1.000
_cell.length_c   1.000
_cell.angle_alpha   90.00
_cell.angle_beta   90.00
_cell.angle_gamma   90.00
#
_symmetry.space_group_name_H-M   'P 1'
#
loop_
_entity.id
_entity.type
_entity.pdbx_description
1 polymer ?
#
loop_
_entity_poly.entity_id
_entity_poly.type
_entity_poly.pdbx_seq_one_letter_code
_entity_poly.pdbx_strand_id
1 'polypeptide(L)'
;YLSELAGGKKKKESIFDAFKVFKDFKNYLGNAYLHFSEPIDLDTFLTNNVNENYSIDSPQEKPEWLESATGMLGDEVIRSINNSVAVTSTSLFSIALLTSTTQTMSEDDLIERINFFLTLIKDSSDYGQVWVTQTDIKGIISKTEKLGFISPTLIGSNKVYRPSSDEVATLSFYKNNISHLFILYSLICESVKFIRQVPKDEIIRLIEMIYPIFAKDFHLKTEKISQREIENAMQTLIQKGILNDEQENFIKAPEEDNFYYSNYIALSNLCEPSLKRFYIVMNAMWKSEAISKDDLKLKCKELAEHLEQIEGWPYPEFSDQAKFDNFVYAMKKTKYFKEDDLGNLSASIITKRAKNLYEQFFDKDFLDFIENQAN
;
A
#
# COMPACT_ATOMS: atom_id res chain seq x y z
N TYR A 1 -4.88 -17.10 -8.05
CA TYR A 1 -4.30 -15.80 -7.66
C TYR A 1 -2.87 -15.66 -8.18
N LEU A 2 -1.90 -16.49 -7.79
CA LEU A 2 -0.51 -16.41 -8.27
C LEU A 2 -0.38 -16.50 -9.79
N SER A 3 -1.15 -17.38 -10.45
CA SER A 3 -1.17 -17.48 -11.92
C SER A 3 -1.81 -16.25 -12.59
N GLU A 4 -2.73 -15.58 -11.93
CA GLU A 4 -3.35 -14.35 -12.42
C GLU A 4 -2.40 -13.16 -12.26
N LEU A 5 -1.66 -13.07 -11.14
CA LEU A 5 -0.58 -12.08 -10.92
C LEU A 5 0.55 -12.22 -11.95
N ALA A 6 0.85 -13.45 -12.38
CA ALA A 6 1.81 -13.75 -13.44
C ALA A 6 1.27 -13.51 -14.87
N GLY A 7 0.11 -12.85 -15.02
CA GLY A 7 -0.49 -12.56 -16.33
C GLY A 7 -1.23 -13.74 -16.98
N GLY A 8 -1.54 -14.78 -16.22
CA GLY A 8 -2.32 -15.93 -16.68
C GLY A 8 -3.78 -15.57 -16.94
N LYS A 9 -4.37 -16.11 -18.02
CA LYS A 9 -5.79 -15.90 -18.32
C LYS A 9 -6.67 -16.54 -17.24
N LYS A 10 -7.67 -15.78 -16.77
CA LYS A 10 -8.69 -16.22 -15.85
C LYS A 10 -9.34 -17.51 -16.35
N LYS A 11 -9.25 -18.61 -15.59
CA LYS A 11 -9.91 -19.88 -15.96
C LYS A 11 -11.42 -19.67 -15.90
N LYS A 12 -12.14 -20.10 -16.95
CA LYS A 12 -13.61 -20.14 -16.92
C LYS A 12 -14.05 -21.12 -15.84
N GLU A 13 -14.91 -20.65 -14.94
CA GLU A 13 -15.52 -21.49 -13.92
C GLU A 13 -16.30 -22.64 -14.58
N SER A 14 -16.03 -23.85 -14.11
CA SER A 14 -16.70 -25.05 -14.58
C SER A 14 -17.73 -25.52 -13.53
N ILE A 15 -18.81 -26.17 -13.98
CA ILE A 15 -19.80 -26.81 -13.10
C ILE A 15 -19.10 -27.82 -12.17
N PHE A 16 -17.98 -28.42 -12.57
CA PHE A 16 -17.16 -29.29 -11.72
C PHE A 16 -16.47 -28.54 -10.57
N ASP A 17 -16.23 -27.24 -10.69
CA ASP A 17 -15.65 -26.43 -9.60
C ASP A 17 -16.69 -26.19 -8.51
N ALA A 18 -17.99 -26.14 -8.85
CA ALA A 18 -19.07 -26.07 -7.89
C ALA A 18 -19.14 -27.33 -7.00
N PHE A 19 -18.83 -28.52 -7.53
CA PHE A 19 -18.77 -29.75 -6.72
C PHE A 19 -17.55 -29.79 -5.79
N LYS A 20 -16.43 -29.16 -6.15
CA LYS A 20 -15.28 -28.98 -5.23
C LYS A 20 -15.66 -28.08 -4.04
N VAL A 21 -16.39 -27.00 -4.30
CA VAL A 21 -16.90 -26.10 -3.25
C VAL A 21 -17.75 -26.86 -2.23
N PHE A 22 -18.60 -27.81 -2.64
CA PHE A 22 -19.38 -28.65 -1.71
C PHE A 22 -18.51 -29.54 -0.80
N LYS A 23 -17.32 -29.95 -1.27
CA LYS A 23 -16.37 -30.72 -0.46
C LYS A 23 -15.67 -29.82 0.59
N ASP A 24 -15.48 -28.56 0.24
CA ASP A 24 -14.85 -27.57 1.10
C ASP A 24 -15.78 -27.02 2.18
N PHE A 25 -17.12 -27.20 2.06
CA PHE A 25 -18.09 -26.86 3.13
C PHE A 25 -17.87 -27.63 4.44
N LYS A 26 -17.07 -28.70 4.44
CA LYS A 26 -16.67 -29.38 5.68
C LYS A 26 -15.55 -28.65 6.43
N ASN A 27 -14.85 -27.70 5.78
CA ASN A 27 -13.81 -26.92 6.38
C ASN A 27 -14.40 -25.71 7.11
N TYR A 28 -13.71 -25.24 8.13
CA TYR A 28 -14.08 -24.00 8.80
C TYR A 28 -13.82 -22.81 7.86
N LEU A 29 -14.88 -22.20 7.36
CA LEU A 29 -14.79 -21.07 6.40
C LEU A 29 -14.73 -19.70 7.09
N GLY A 30 -14.87 -19.65 8.42
CA GLY A 30 -14.89 -18.41 9.17
C GLY A 30 -16.19 -17.63 9.03
N ASN A 31 -16.11 -16.32 9.13
CA ASN A 31 -17.23 -15.39 9.03
C ASN A 31 -17.08 -14.51 7.78
N ALA A 32 -18.18 -14.29 7.07
CA ALA A 32 -18.29 -13.20 6.11
C ALA A 32 -18.76 -11.93 6.85
N TYR A 33 -18.06 -10.83 6.61
CA TYR A 33 -18.40 -9.52 7.15
C TYR A 33 -18.92 -8.64 6.02
N LEU A 34 -20.07 -8.03 6.23
CA LEU A 34 -20.69 -7.12 5.26
C LEU A 34 -20.85 -5.75 5.92
N HIS A 35 -20.22 -4.75 5.32
CA HIS A 35 -20.29 -3.38 5.75
C HIS A 35 -20.64 -2.49 4.55
N PHE A 36 -21.61 -1.61 4.72
CA PHE A 36 -22.04 -0.68 3.69
C PHE A 36 -21.46 0.70 3.99
N SER A 37 -20.87 1.32 2.99
CA SER A 37 -20.52 2.75 3.05
C SER A 37 -21.77 3.61 2.88
N GLU A 38 -21.61 4.93 3.09
CA GLU A 38 -22.63 5.89 2.69
C GLU A 38 -22.90 5.76 1.19
N PRO A 39 -24.16 5.86 0.74
CA PRO A 39 -24.53 5.75 -0.65
C PRO A 39 -23.96 6.92 -1.45
N ILE A 40 -23.50 6.65 -2.66
CA ILE A 40 -23.09 7.69 -3.61
C ILE A 40 -24.30 8.05 -4.45
N ASP A 41 -24.82 9.28 -4.27
CA ASP A 41 -25.86 9.82 -5.13
C ASP A 41 -25.29 10.23 -6.49
N LEU A 42 -25.75 9.54 -7.55
CA LEU A 42 -25.18 9.69 -8.87
C LEU A 42 -25.44 11.08 -9.47
N ASP A 43 -26.61 11.67 -9.23
CA ASP A 43 -26.96 12.99 -9.76
C ASP A 43 -26.08 14.07 -9.12
N THR A 44 -25.91 14.00 -7.80
CA THR A 44 -25.00 14.88 -7.07
C THR A 44 -23.55 14.70 -7.55
N PHE A 45 -23.10 13.45 -7.73
CA PHE A 45 -21.77 13.15 -8.22
C PHE A 45 -21.53 13.76 -9.62
N LEU A 46 -22.45 13.55 -10.56
CA LEU A 46 -22.34 14.07 -11.93
C LEU A 46 -22.38 15.61 -11.95
N THR A 47 -23.28 16.22 -11.18
CA THR A 47 -23.36 17.69 -11.06
C THR A 47 -22.05 18.31 -10.59
N ASN A 48 -21.35 17.65 -9.68
CA ASN A 48 -20.10 18.15 -9.11
C ASN A 48 -18.88 17.92 -10.00
N ASN A 49 -18.90 16.89 -10.86
CA ASN A 49 -17.72 16.44 -11.60
C ASN A 49 -17.82 16.59 -13.11
N VAL A 50 -19.01 16.85 -13.66
CA VAL A 50 -19.24 17.06 -15.09
C VAL A 50 -19.63 18.51 -15.34
N ASN A 51 -18.81 19.24 -16.12
CA ASN A 51 -19.03 20.66 -16.42
C ASN A 51 -20.13 20.92 -17.46
N GLU A 52 -20.69 19.87 -18.06
CA GLU A 52 -21.73 19.95 -19.10
C GLU A 52 -23.08 19.61 -18.48
N ASN A 53 -24.14 20.23 -19.00
CA ASN A 53 -25.51 19.84 -18.69
C ASN A 53 -25.74 18.42 -19.24
N TYR A 54 -25.53 17.40 -18.40
CA TYR A 54 -25.89 16.04 -18.81
C TYR A 54 -27.41 15.92 -18.86
N SER A 55 -27.91 15.39 -19.96
CA SER A 55 -29.32 15.04 -20.12
C SER A 55 -29.41 13.53 -20.26
N ILE A 56 -30.26 12.92 -19.46
CA ILE A 56 -30.58 11.48 -19.53
C ILE A 56 -31.37 11.16 -20.80
N ASP A 57 -31.94 12.20 -21.46
CA ASP A 57 -32.91 12.07 -22.56
C ASP A 57 -32.27 11.90 -23.95
N SER A 58 -30.96 11.80 -24.08
CA SER A 58 -30.28 11.58 -25.37
C SER A 58 -29.64 10.20 -25.47
N PRO A 59 -30.38 9.16 -25.84
CA PRO A 59 -29.92 7.77 -25.76
C PRO A 59 -29.02 7.29 -26.89
N GLN A 60 -28.56 8.12 -27.81
CA GLN A 60 -27.95 7.64 -29.05
C GLN A 60 -26.45 7.90 -29.25
N GLU A 61 -25.81 8.78 -28.48
CA GLU A 61 -24.36 8.99 -28.57
C GLU A 61 -23.71 8.95 -27.22
N LYS A 62 -22.57 8.22 -27.10
CA LYS A 62 -21.76 8.16 -25.89
C LYS A 62 -21.20 9.57 -25.63
N PRO A 63 -21.58 10.25 -24.52
CA PRO A 63 -21.07 11.59 -24.22
C PRO A 63 -19.55 11.58 -24.02
N GLU A 64 -18.84 12.64 -24.41
CA GLU A 64 -17.39 12.76 -24.26
C GLU A 64 -16.94 12.67 -22.79
N TRP A 65 -17.76 13.18 -21.87
CA TRP A 65 -17.48 13.15 -20.44
C TRP A 65 -17.63 11.77 -19.79
N LEU A 66 -18.33 10.81 -20.43
CA LEU A 66 -18.72 9.54 -19.80
C LEU A 66 -17.53 8.71 -19.31
N GLU A 67 -16.46 8.62 -20.10
CA GLU A 67 -15.28 7.84 -19.75
C GLU A 67 -14.55 8.44 -18.53
N SER A 68 -14.39 9.78 -18.52
CA SER A 68 -13.79 10.50 -17.41
C SER A 68 -14.64 10.39 -16.14
N ALA A 69 -15.95 10.58 -16.24
CA ALA A 69 -16.87 10.47 -15.10
C ALA A 69 -16.92 9.05 -14.53
N THR A 70 -16.91 8.03 -15.40
CA THR A 70 -16.86 6.62 -14.96
C THR A 70 -15.57 6.32 -14.21
N GLY A 71 -14.42 6.82 -14.66
CA GLY A 71 -13.15 6.68 -13.95
C GLY A 71 -13.17 7.35 -12.58
N MET A 72 -13.66 8.59 -12.49
CA MET A 72 -13.80 9.31 -11.21
C MET A 72 -14.78 8.63 -10.25
N LEU A 73 -15.90 8.08 -10.76
CA LEU A 73 -16.85 7.33 -9.95
C LEU A 73 -16.23 6.02 -9.43
N GLY A 74 -15.45 5.32 -10.26
CA GLY A 74 -14.71 4.14 -9.87
C GLY A 74 -13.74 4.43 -8.71
N ASP A 75 -12.98 5.51 -8.80
CA ASP A 75 -12.08 5.97 -7.72
C ASP A 75 -12.85 6.26 -6.42
N GLU A 76 -14.03 6.91 -6.53
CA GLU A 76 -14.86 7.22 -5.37
C GLU A 76 -15.46 5.97 -4.72
N VAL A 77 -15.91 5.01 -5.52
CA VAL A 77 -16.42 3.72 -5.03
C VAL A 77 -15.33 2.97 -4.27
N ILE A 78 -14.11 2.88 -4.80
CA ILE A 78 -13.01 2.17 -4.14
C ILE A 78 -12.61 2.88 -2.83
N ARG A 79 -12.56 4.22 -2.82
CA ARG A 79 -12.34 5.01 -1.60
C ARG A 79 -13.40 4.74 -0.54
N SER A 80 -14.66 4.69 -0.93
CA SER A 80 -15.78 4.40 -0.03
C SER A 80 -15.69 2.99 0.55
N ILE A 81 -15.29 2.00 -0.24
CA ILE A 81 -15.02 0.63 0.22
C ILE A 81 -13.89 0.63 1.25
N ASN A 82 -12.76 1.29 0.97
CA ASN A 82 -11.64 1.38 1.90
C ASN A 82 -12.01 2.09 3.21
N ASN A 83 -12.79 3.18 3.13
CA ASN A 83 -13.25 3.90 4.33
C ASN A 83 -14.21 3.10 5.21
N SER A 84 -14.84 2.06 4.65
CA SER A 84 -15.78 1.18 5.34
C SER A 84 -15.20 -0.22 5.59
N VAL A 85 -13.88 -0.34 5.65
CA VAL A 85 -13.21 -1.62 5.78
C VAL A 85 -13.55 -2.34 7.10
N ALA A 86 -13.77 -3.66 7.01
CA ALA A 86 -13.80 -4.54 8.15
C ALA A 86 -12.41 -5.10 8.43
N VAL A 87 -11.79 -4.67 9.53
CA VAL A 87 -10.49 -5.18 9.97
C VAL A 87 -10.69 -6.55 10.59
N THR A 88 -10.35 -7.59 9.84
CA THR A 88 -10.55 -8.99 10.24
C THR A 88 -9.37 -9.54 11.03
N SER A 89 -9.58 -10.67 11.70
CA SER A 89 -8.51 -11.40 12.40
C SER A 89 -7.34 -11.73 11.46
N THR A 90 -7.66 -12.24 10.26
CA THR A 90 -6.63 -12.61 9.28
C THR A 90 -5.87 -11.39 8.76
N SER A 91 -6.55 -10.25 8.54
CA SER A 91 -5.88 -9.01 8.11
C SER A 91 -4.88 -8.50 9.14
N LEU A 92 -5.27 -8.50 10.44
CA LEU A 92 -4.38 -8.09 11.53
C LEU A 92 -3.20 -9.05 11.71
N PHE A 93 -3.46 -10.34 11.65
CA PHE A 93 -2.41 -11.35 11.68
C PHE A 93 -1.43 -11.17 10.51
N SER A 94 -1.96 -11.00 9.32
CA SER A 94 -1.16 -10.88 8.09
C SER A 94 -0.28 -9.64 8.09
N ILE A 95 -0.81 -8.48 8.46
CA ILE A 95 -0.01 -7.26 8.51
C ILE A 95 1.08 -7.36 9.59
N ALA A 96 0.77 -7.93 10.75
CA ALA A 96 1.75 -8.11 11.83
C ALA A 96 2.91 -9.03 11.42
N LEU A 97 2.61 -10.15 10.77
CA LEU A 97 3.63 -11.13 10.37
C LEU A 97 4.43 -10.66 9.15
N LEU A 98 3.75 -10.21 8.09
CA LEU A 98 4.41 -9.90 6.81
C LEU A 98 5.18 -8.58 6.80
N THR A 99 5.01 -7.72 7.79
CA THR A 99 5.82 -6.50 7.95
C THR A 99 7.09 -6.72 8.76
N SER A 100 7.31 -7.92 9.32
CA SER A 100 8.59 -8.25 9.94
C SER A 100 9.65 -8.52 8.87
N THR A 101 10.89 -8.14 9.12
CA THR A 101 12.00 -8.24 8.18
C THR A 101 12.23 -9.68 7.68
N THR A 102 12.10 -10.66 8.56
CA THR A 102 12.32 -12.08 8.23
C THR A 102 11.05 -12.84 7.90
N GLN A 103 9.88 -12.19 8.01
CA GLN A 103 8.55 -12.81 7.95
C GLN A 103 8.42 -14.04 8.86
N THR A 104 9.20 -14.07 9.94
CA THR A 104 9.21 -15.14 10.93
C THR A 104 9.06 -14.53 12.32
N MET A 105 8.09 -14.97 13.10
CA MET A 105 7.83 -14.42 14.44
C MET A 105 7.45 -15.51 15.42
N SER A 106 7.87 -15.34 16.68
CA SER A 106 7.31 -16.10 17.80
C SER A 106 5.84 -15.69 18.04
N GLU A 107 5.08 -16.52 18.75
CA GLU A 107 3.70 -16.17 19.13
C GLU A 107 3.66 -14.91 20.00
N ASP A 108 4.62 -14.75 20.90
CA ASP A 108 4.69 -13.58 21.80
C ASP A 108 4.97 -12.29 21.02
N ASP A 109 5.96 -12.28 20.11
CA ASP A 109 6.25 -11.13 19.27
C ASP A 109 5.04 -10.78 18.37
N LEU A 110 4.36 -11.80 17.87
CA LEU A 110 3.17 -11.62 17.03
C LEU A 110 2.00 -10.99 17.84
N ILE A 111 1.83 -11.42 19.10
CA ILE A 111 0.84 -10.83 20.02
C ILE A 111 1.13 -9.34 20.23
N GLU A 112 2.37 -8.98 20.50
CA GLU A 112 2.79 -7.58 20.69
C GLU A 112 2.57 -6.76 19.42
N ARG A 113 2.93 -7.29 18.26
CA ARG A 113 2.76 -6.62 16.97
C ARG A 113 1.30 -6.42 16.59
N ILE A 114 0.44 -7.43 16.79
CA ILE A 114 -1.01 -7.29 16.56
C ILE A 114 -1.58 -6.20 17.49
N ASN A 115 -1.18 -6.19 18.77
CA ASN A 115 -1.62 -5.16 19.71
C ASN A 115 -1.19 -3.76 19.27
N PHE A 116 0.02 -3.63 18.76
CA PHE A 116 0.52 -2.37 18.22
C PHE A 116 -0.36 -1.83 17.07
N PHE A 117 -0.64 -2.65 16.05
CA PHE A 117 -1.51 -2.23 14.95
C PHE A 117 -2.94 -1.93 15.39
N LEU A 118 -3.51 -2.73 16.29
CA LEU A 118 -4.83 -2.46 16.89
C LEU A 118 -4.88 -1.12 17.62
N THR A 119 -3.81 -0.77 18.33
CA THR A 119 -3.72 0.50 19.07
C THR A 119 -3.64 1.69 18.10
N LEU A 120 -2.88 1.56 17.02
CA LEU A 120 -2.83 2.59 15.97
C LEU A 120 -4.20 2.83 15.34
N ILE A 121 -4.97 1.77 15.05
CA ILE A 121 -6.33 1.91 14.51
C ILE A 121 -7.24 2.65 15.51
N LYS A 122 -7.18 2.31 16.79
CA LYS A 122 -8.03 2.93 17.82
C LYS A 122 -7.73 4.40 18.04
N ASP A 123 -6.47 4.80 17.92
CA ASP A 123 -6.03 6.16 18.17
C ASP A 123 -6.17 7.07 16.92
N SER A 124 -6.39 6.49 15.75
CA SER A 124 -6.63 7.25 14.53
C SER A 124 -8.09 7.70 14.48
N SER A 125 -8.35 8.96 14.81
CA SER A 125 -9.68 9.59 14.71
C SER A 125 -10.18 9.75 13.27
N ASP A 126 -9.31 9.57 12.28
CA ASP A 126 -9.54 9.95 10.88
C ASP A 126 -10.01 8.80 9.98
N TYR A 127 -10.00 7.58 10.49
CA TYR A 127 -10.40 6.40 9.72
C TYR A 127 -11.90 6.10 9.84
N GLY A 128 -12.74 7.05 9.49
CA GLY A 128 -14.15 6.89 9.16
C GLY A 128 -14.90 5.80 9.95
N GLN A 129 -15.52 4.89 9.24
CA GLN A 129 -16.32 3.80 9.79
C GLN A 129 -15.55 2.47 9.86
N VAL A 130 -14.26 2.50 10.20
CA VAL A 130 -13.44 1.28 10.33
C VAL A 130 -14.02 0.37 11.42
N TRP A 131 -14.38 -0.84 11.04
CA TRP A 131 -14.92 -1.84 11.97
C TRP A 131 -13.90 -2.92 12.30
N VAL A 132 -13.42 -2.96 13.54
CA VAL A 132 -12.56 -4.04 14.03
C VAL A 132 -13.42 -5.20 14.49
N THR A 133 -13.35 -6.33 13.79
CA THR A 133 -14.24 -7.48 14.01
C THR A 133 -13.88 -8.34 15.23
N GLN A 134 -12.64 -8.23 15.72
CA GLN A 134 -12.12 -8.95 16.87
C GLN A 134 -11.00 -8.18 17.56
N THR A 135 -11.04 -8.06 18.86
CA THR A 135 -10.05 -7.36 19.69
C THR A 135 -9.27 -8.27 20.64
N ASP A 136 -9.75 -9.50 20.86
CA ASP A 136 -8.99 -10.52 21.59
C ASP A 136 -7.87 -11.08 20.72
N ILE A 137 -6.62 -10.79 21.07
CA ILE A 137 -5.44 -11.10 20.26
C ILE A 137 -5.23 -12.60 20.12
N LYS A 138 -5.42 -13.37 21.20
CA LYS A 138 -5.32 -14.84 21.13
C LYS A 138 -6.43 -15.43 20.25
N GLY A 139 -7.61 -14.84 20.29
CA GLY A 139 -8.70 -15.17 19.39
C GLY A 139 -8.39 -14.85 17.93
N ILE A 140 -7.67 -13.74 17.65
CA ILE A 140 -7.21 -13.36 16.31
C ILE A 140 -6.29 -14.45 15.74
N ILE A 141 -5.26 -14.84 16.50
CA ILE A 141 -4.29 -15.88 16.10
C ILE A 141 -4.99 -17.21 15.88
N SER A 142 -5.75 -17.68 16.88
CA SER A 142 -6.45 -18.97 16.82
C SER A 142 -7.44 -19.05 15.66
N LYS A 143 -8.12 -17.96 15.32
CA LYS A 143 -9.04 -17.90 14.18
C LYS A 143 -8.32 -18.02 12.84
N THR A 144 -7.17 -17.37 12.69
CA THR A 144 -6.35 -17.45 11.48
C THR A 144 -5.77 -18.85 11.28
N GLU A 145 -5.28 -19.50 12.36
CA GLU A 145 -4.86 -20.91 12.34
C GLU A 145 -6.01 -21.85 11.90
N LYS A 146 -7.20 -21.67 12.49
CA LYS A 146 -8.39 -22.50 12.15
C LYS A 146 -8.85 -22.37 10.71
N LEU A 147 -8.60 -21.22 10.09
CA LEU A 147 -8.86 -21.00 8.66
C LEU A 147 -7.86 -21.74 7.76
N GLY A 148 -6.78 -22.28 8.31
CA GLY A 148 -5.76 -23.02 7.56
C GLY A 148 -4.88 -22.15 6.67
N PHE A 149 -4.83 -20.84 6.93
CA PHE A 149 -4.00 -19.91 6.14
C PHE A 149 -2.53 -19.94 6.57
N ILE A 150 -2.25 -20.44 7.76
CA ILE A 150 -0.92 -20.65 8.28
C ILE A 150 -0.94 -21.70 9.39
N SER A 151 0.15 -22.46 9.51
CA SER A 151 0.37 -23.40 10.60
C SER A 151 1.67 -23.06 11.32
N PRO A 152 1.64 -22.95 12.68
CA PRO A 152 2.86 -22.70 13.43
C PRO A 152 3.78 -23.94 13.45
N THR A 153 5.08 -23.68 13.49
CA THR A 153 6.09 -24.70 13.82
C THR A 153 6.39 -24.62 15.31
N LEU A 154 6.46 -25.78 15.97
CA LEU A 154 6.85 -25.84 17.37
C LEU A 154 8.39 -25.91 17.49
N ILE A 155 8.98 -24.97 18.22
CA ILE A 155 10.40 -24.98 18.61
C ILE A 155 10.43 -25.09 20.14
N GLY A 156 10.64 -26.29 20.65
CA GLY A 156 10.40 -26.60 22.07
C GLY A 156 8.93 -26.44 22.42
N SER A 157 8.61 -25.56 23.39
CA SER A 157 7.24 -25.23 23.79
C SER A 157 6.66 -24.02 23.04
N ASN A 158 7.46 -23.33 22.24
CA ASN A 158 7.09 -22.06 21.62
C ASN A 158 6.57 -22.26 20.19
N LYS A 159 5.48 -21.61 19.85
CA LYS A 159 5.00 -21.53 18.48
C LYS A 159 5.77 -20.45 17.73
N VAL A 160 6.19 -20.78 16.50
CA VAL A 160 6.82 -19.86 15.55
C VAL A 160 6.07 -19.91 14.23
N TYR A 161 5.71 -18.76 13.72
CA TYR A 161 5.03 -18.58 12.44
C TYR A 161 6.04 -18.20 11.38
N ARG A 162 6.16 -19.02 10.36
CA ARG A 162 7.00 -18.82 9.18
C ARG A 162 6.23 -19.27 7.95
N PRO A 163 5.65 -18.34 7.18
CA PRO A 163 4.82 -18.71 6.04
C PRO A 163 5.66 -19.29 4.89
N SER A 164 5.11 -20.26 4.19
CA SER A 164 5.57 -20.70 2.87
C SER A 164 5.21 -19.66 1.80
N SER A 165 5.76 -19.78 0.59
CA SER A 165 5.47 -18.84 -0.51
C SER A 165 3.97 -18.77 -0.84
N ASP A 166 3.25 -19.89 -0.81
CA ASP A 166 1.81 -19.92 -1.07
C ASP A 166 1.01 -19.24 0.05
N GLU A 167 1.43 -19.44 1.31
CA GLU A 167 0.85 -18.75 2.47
C GLU A 167 1.14 -17.25 2.43
N VAL A 168 2.34 -16.82 2.04
CA VAL A 168 2.69 -15.40 1.86
C VAL A 168 1.74 -14.75 0.87
N ALA A 169 1.46 -15.38 -0.29
CA ALA A 169 0.55 -14.83 -1.28
C ALA A 169 -0.88 -14.65 -0.73
N THR A 170 -1.39 -15.63 0.01
CA THR A 170 -2.70 -15.57 0.66
C THR A 170 -2.74 -14.50 1.73
N LEU A 171 -1.74 -14.47 2.62
CA LEU A 171 -1.66 -13.48 3.69
C LEU A 171 -1.44 -12.05 3.15
N SER A 172 -0.72 -11.89 2.03
CA SER A 172 -0.54 -10.58 1.36
C SER A 172 -1.87 -10.01 0.91
N PHE A 173 -2.78 -10.82 0.38
CA PHE A 173 -4.13 -10.37 0.04
C PHE A 173 -4.86 -9.77 1.26
N TYR A 174 -4.81 -10.46 2.42
CA TYR A 174 -5.45 -9.96 3.63
C TYR A 174 -4.72 -8.74 4.23
N LYS A 175 -3.39 -8.68 4.17
CA LYS A 175 -2.60 -7.52 4.56
C LYS A 175 -3.01 -6.29 3.75
N ASN A 176 -3.13 -6.43 2.43
CA ASN A 176 -3.43 -5.33 1.51
C ASN A 176 -4.81 -4.72 1.77
N ASN A 177 -5.78 -5.50 2.25
CA ASN A 177 -7.11 -5.00 2.59
C ASN A 177 -7.11 -3.90 3.66
N ILE A 178 -6.08 -3.85 4.54
CA ILE A 178 -5.99 -2.87 5.62
C ILE A 178 -4.74 -1.99 5.56
N SER A 179 -3.85 -2.21 4.60
CA SER A 179 -2.58 -1.45 4.49
C SER A 179 -2.81 0.05 4.36
N HIS A 180 -3.86 0.47 3.67
CA HIS A 180 -4.24 1.88 3.48
C HIS A 180 -4.42 2.64 4.80
N LEU A 181 -4.79 1.94 5.89
CA LEU A 181 -4.96 2.54 7.23
C LEU A 181 -3.65 3.04 7.86
N PHE A 182 -2.51 2.59 7.37
CA PHE A 182 -1.20 2.83 7.98
C PHE A 182 -0.23 3.57 7.06
N ILE A 183 -0.61 3.91 5.83
CA ILE A 183 0.30 4.48 4.83
C ILE A 183 0.92 5.79 5.29
N LEU A 184 0.17 6.68 5.91
CA LEU A 184 0.74 7.94 6.42
C LEU A 184 1.82 7.69 7.48
N TYR A 185 1.55 6.83 8.44
CA TYR A 185 2.53 6.43 9.46
C TYR A 185 3.76 5.78 8.84
N SER A 186 3.55 4.92 7.86
CA SER A 186 4.61 4.22 7.14
C SER A 186 5.51 5.20 6.37
N LEU A 187 4.94 6.15 5.63
CA LEU A 187 5.69 7.17 4.90
C LEU A 187 6.53 8.06 5.84
N ILE A 188 5.98 8.42 7.01
CA ILE A 188 6.70 9.19 8.03
C ILE A 188 7.88 8.37 8.58
N CYS A 189 7.68 7.09 8.89
CA CYS A 189 8.76 6.21 9.36
C CYS A 189 9.86 6.04 8.31
N GLU A 190 9.49 5.82 7.04
CA GLU A 190 10.46 5.71 5.95
C GLU A 190 11.27 7.00 5.74
N SER A 191 10.66 8.17 5.94
CA SER A 191 11.35 9.45 5.76
C SER A 191 12.53 9.69 6.72
N VAL A 192 12.63 8.92 7.80
CA VAL A 192 13.70 9.01 8.80
C VAL A 192 14.59 7.76 8.84
N LYS A 193 14.36 6.77 7.98
CA LYS A 193 14.98 5.45 8.03
C LYS A 193 16.50 5.49 7.79
N PHE A 194 16.92 6.24 6.80
CA PHE A 194 18.32 6.28 6.34
C PHE A 194 19.06 7.55 6.77
N ILE A 195 18.38 8.48 7.44
CA ILE A 195 18.94 9.75 7.90
C ILE A 195 18.93 9.77 9.42
N ARG A 196 20.06 10.11 10.03
CA ARG A 196 20.23 10.06 11.49
C ARG A 196 19.21 10.91 12.26
N GLN A 197 18.85 12.08 11.71
CA GLN A 197 17.81 12.97 12.23
C GLN A 197 17.32 13.90 11.12
N VAL A 198 16.02 14.13 11.05
CA VAL A 198 15.38 14.92 9.99
C VAL A 198 14.58 16.07 10.62
N PRO A 199 14.70 17.31 10.08
CA PRO A 199 13.83 18.43 10.51
C PRO A 199 12.35 18.09 10.24
N LYS A 200 11.46 18.46 11.19
CA LYS A 200 10.01 18.24 11.04
C LYS A 200 9.46 18.85 9.74
N ASP A 201 9.88 20.07 9.41
CA ASP A 201 9.45 20.75 8.18
C ASP A 201 9.88 20.03 6.91
N GLU A 202 10.99 19.31 6.95
CA GLU A 202 11.46 18.52 5.81
C GLU A 202 10.61 17.27 5.63
N ILE A 203 10.27 16.59 6.71
CA ILE A 203 9.32 15.46 6.69
C ILE A 203 7.97 15.92 6.14
N ILE A 204 7.44 17.04 6.62
CA ILE A 204 6.15 17.58 6.16
C ILE A 204 6.20 17.83 4.65
N ARG A 205 7.21 18.55 4.15
CA ARG A 205 7.36 18.82 2.72
C ARG A 205 7.48 17.56 1.87
N LEU A 206 8.24 16.58 2.36
CA LEU A 206 8.43 15.30 1.69
C LEU A 206 7.10 14.52 1.59
N ILE A 207 6.35 14.45 2.69
CA ILE A 207 5.05 13.78 2.72
C ILE A 207 4.03 14.51 1.85
N GLU A 208 3.92 15.84 1.92
CA GLU A 208 3.01 16.62 1.07
C GLU A 208 3.27 16.39 -0.43
N MET A 209 4.52 16.19 -0.82
CA MET A 209 4.89 15.91 -2.22
C MET A 209 4.51 14.50 -2.65
N ILE A 210 4.76 13.48 -1.83
CA ILE A 210 4.59 12.08 -2.24
C ILE A 210 3.16 11.57 -1.97
N TYR A 211 2.50 12.08 -0.94
CA TYR A 211 1.17 11.62 -0.50
C TYR A 211 0.12 11.58 -1.61
N PRO A 212 -0.03 12.57 -2.51
CA PRO A 212 -1.03 12.52 -3.58
C PRO A 212 -0.88 11.32 -4.51
N ILE A 213 0.36 10.83 -4.71
CA ILE A 213 0.64 9.65 -5.54
C ILE A 213 0.21 8.39 -4.79
N PHE A 214 0.60 8.28 -3.52
CA PHE A 214 0.22 7.16 -2.67
C PHE A 214 -1.28 7.13 -2.36
N ALA A 215 -1.90 8.30 -2.25
CA ALA A 215 -3.36 8.40 -2.10
C ALA A 215 -4.11 7.80 -3.28
N LYS A 216 -3.58 7.91 -4.50
CA LYS A 216 -4.11 7.26 -5.70
C LYS A 216 -3.81 5.76 -5.71
N ASP A 217 -2.58 5.34 -5.39
CA ASP A 217 -2.19 3.93 -5.40
C ASP A 217 -2.94 3.10 -4.36
N PHE A 218 -3.13 3.66 -3.16
CA PHE A 218 -3.83 3.01 -2.05
C PHE A 218 -5.30 3.41 -1.91
N HIS A 219 -5.85 4.24 -2.80
CA HIS A 219 -7.20 4.77 -2.74
C HIS A 219 -7.55 5.33 -1.35
N LEU A 220 -6.68 6.24 -0.86
CA LEU A 220 -6.85 6.85 0.46
C LEU A 220 -8.05 7.80 0.46
N LYS A 221 -8.60 8.07 1.65
CA LYS A 221 -9.78 8.92 1.87
C LYS A 221 -9.70 10.27 1.16
N THR A 222 -8.53 10.90 1.17
CA THR A 222 -8.27 12.19 0.52
C THR A 222 -7.03 12.11 -0.35
N GLU A 223 -7.03 12.84 -1.47
CA GLU A 223 -5.85 12.95 -2.36
C GLU A 223 -4.85 14.00 -1.89
N LYS A 224 -5.23 14.83 -0.92
CA LYS A 224 -4.39 15.86 -0.32
C LYS A 224 -4.35 15.65 1.16
N ILE A 225 -3.22 15.97 1.75
CA ILE A 225 -3.02 15.92 3.19
C ILE A 225 -2.62 17.31 3.67
N SER A 226 -3.11 17.71 4.84
CA SER A 226 -2.72 18.95 5.47
C SER A 226 -1.50 18.76 6.37
N GLN A 227 -0.73 19.82 6.55
CA GLN A 227 0.37 19.85 7.52
C GLN A 227 -0.07 19.36 8.91
N ARG A 228 -1.25 19.77 9.37
CA ARG A 228 -1.81 19.39 10.67
C ARG A 228 -2.04 17.87 10.79
N GLU A 229 -2.49 17.21 9.73
CA GLU A 229 -2.68 15.76 9.72
C GLU A 229 -1.33 15.03 9.82
N ILE A 230 -0.30 15.53 9.12
CA ILE A 230 1.06 14.99 9.20
C ILE A 230 1.63 15.19 10.60
N GLU A 231 1.50 16.37 11.18
CA GLU A 231 1.96 16.69 12.55
C GLU A 231 1.27 15.81 13.59
N ASN A 232 -0.05 15.60 13.48
CA ASN A 232 -0.80 14.71 14.36
C ASN A 232 -0.31 13.26 14.26
N ALA A 233 -0.05 12.78 13.05
CA ALA A 233 0.49 11.43 12.83
C ALA A 233 1.90 11.30 13.42
N MET A 234 2.80 12.27 13.21
CA MET A 234 4.11 12.31 13.85
C MET A 234 3.99 12.28 15.38
N GLN A 235 3.12 13.11 15.93
CA GLN A 235 2.90 13.18 17.39
C GLN A 235 2.39 11.84 17.95
N THR A 236 1.51 11.15 17.23
CA THR A 236 1.06 9.80 17.60
C THR A 236 2.23 8.80 17.63
N LEU A 237 3.10 8.83 16.64
CA LEU A 237 4.28 7.96 16.58
C LEU A 237 5.28 8.26 17.70
N ILE A 238 5.49 9.54 18.05
CA ILE A 238 6.33 9.97 19.18
C ILE A 238 5.74 9.47 20.51
N GLN A 239 4.46 9.70 20.76
CA GLN A 239 3.80 9.25 21.98
C GLN A 239 3.85 7.73 22.18
N LYS A 240 3.91 6.98 21.09
CA LYS A 240 4.07 5.51 21.12
C LYS A 240 5.52 5.04 21.18
N GLY A 241 6.49 5.93 21.23
CA GLY A 241 7.91 5.62 21.24
C GLY A 241 8.46 5.06 19.93
N ILE A 242 7.67 5.17 18.84
CA ILE A 242 8.08 4.73 17.49
C ILE A 242 9.05 5.71 16.85
N LEU A 243 8.95 6.98 17.20
CA LEU A 243 9.86 8.05 16.80
C LEU A 243 10.33 8.83 18.04
N ASN A 244 11.52 9.38 17.96
CA ASN A 244 12.10 10.21 19.01
C ASN A 244 12.12 11.67 18.57
N ASP A 245 11.70 12.57 19.48
CA ASP A 245 11.77 14.03 19.37
C ASP A 245 12.79 14.52 20.42
N GLU A 246 14.07 14.39 20.15
CA GLU A 246 15.13 14.74 21.11
C GLU A 246 15.45 16.23 21.18
N GLN A 247 15.12 16.96 20.11
CA GLN A 247 15.27 18.42 20.01
C GLN A 247 14.02 18.95 19.30
N GLU A 248 13.38 19.97 19.84
CA GLU A 248 12.05 20.47 19.46
C GLU A 248 11.65 20.47 17.98
N ASN A 249 12.61 20.33 17.05
CA ASN A 249 12.37 20.38 15.60
C ASN A 249 12.95 19.22 14.80
N PHE A 250 13.53 18.19 15.45
CA PHE A 250 14.15 17.07 14.74
C PHE A 250 13.53 15.75 15.16
N ILE A 251 13.22 14.94 14.19
CA ILE A 251 12.71 13.57 14.36
C ILE A 251 13.82 12.56 14.04
N LYS A 252 13.87 11.52 14.84
CA LYS A 252 14.83 10.43 14.72
C LYS A 252 14.12 9.08 14.83
N ALA A 253 14.62 8.09 14.09
CA ALA A 253 14.26 6.69 14.30
C ALA A 253 14.75 6.22 15.69
N PRO A 254 14.08 5.24 16.31
CA PRO A 254 14.59 4.60 17.52
C PRO A 254 15.89 3.84 17.22
N GLU A 255 16.76 3.68 18.22
CA GLU A 255 17.96 2.83 18.11
C GLU A 255 17.56 1.36 18.03
N GLU A 256 18.42 0.51 17.42
CA GLU A 256 18.13 -0.92 17.17
C GLU A 256 17.87 -1.73 18.44
N ASP A 257 18.49 -1.36 19.56
CA ASP A 257 18.29 -1.98 20.88
C ASP A 257 17.03 -1.47 21.60
N ASN A 258 16.32 -0.50 21.03
CA ASN A 258 15.09 0.03 21.59
C ASN A 258 13.94 -0.97 21.44
N PHE A 259 13.16 -1.16 22.49
CA PHE A 259 11.98 -2.05 22.51
C PHE A 259 11.01 -1.79 21.34
N TYR A 260 10.84 -0.54 20.93
CA TYR A 260 9.91 -0.16 19.86
C TYR A 260 10.51 -0.24 18.44
N TYR A 261 11.80 -0.52 18.30
CA TYR A 261 12.47 -0.57 17.01
C TYR A 261 11.80 -1.56 16.03
N SER A 262 11.41 -2.73 16.52
CA SER A 262 10.75 -3.73 15.70
C SER A 262 9.39 -3.26 15.13
N ASN A 263 8.65 -2.43 15.88
CA ASN A 263 7.39 -1.83 15.42
C ASN A 263 7.63 -0.67 14.44
N TYR A 264 8.68 0.11 14.66
CA TYR A 264 9.15 1.12 13.71
C TYR A 264 9.48 0.49 12.36
N ILE A 265 10.29 -0.57 12.34
CA ILE A 265 10.64 -1.32 11.11
C ILE A 265 9.39 -1.91 10.44
N ALA A 266 8.44 -2.43 11.21
CA ALA A 266 7.20 -2.96 10.64
C ALA A 266 6.36 -1.89 9.92
N LEU A 267 6.29 -0.67 10.45
CA LEU A 267 5.63 0.44 9.76
C LEU A 267 6.42 0.86 8.52
N SER A 268 7.73 1.00 8.61
CA SER A 268 8.59 1.31 7.46
C SER A 268 8.38 0.32 6.32
N ASN A 269 8.52 -0.97 6.58
CA ASN A 269 8.41 -2.04 5.59
C ASN A 269 7.04 -2.09 4.88
N LEU A 270 5.99 -1.47 5.43
CA LEU A 270 4.66 -1.53 4.85
C LEU A 270 4.56 -0.80 3.50
N CYS A 271 5.16 0.38 3.37
CA CYS A 271 5.13 1.14 2.11
C CYS A 271 6.43 1.03 1.29
N GLU A 272 7.48 0.43 1.82
CA GLU A 272 8.78 0.28 1.15
C GLU A 272 8.66 -0.30 -0.28
N PRO A 273 7.90 -1.40 -0.54
CA PRO A 273 7.76 -1.92 -1.90
C PRO A 273 7.12 -0.91 -2.85
N SER A 274 6.15 -0.12 -2.39
CA SER A 274 5.51 0.92 -3.19
C SER A 274 6.44 2.11 -3.42
N LEU A 275 7.25 2.50 -2.42
CA LEU A 275 8.27 3.53 -2.57
C LEU A 275 9.33 3.13 -3.59
N LYS A 276 9.81 1.89 -3.55
CA LYS A 276 10.79 1.38 -4.51
C LYS A 276 10.20 1.34 -5.93
N ARG A 277 8.96 0.87 -6.13
CA ARG A 277 8.27 0.96 -7.44
C ARG A 277 8.16 2.41 -7.93
N PHE A 278 7.75 3.31 -7.05
CA PHE A 278 7.69 4.74 -7.37
C PHE A 278 9.04 5.27 -7.85
N TYR A 279 10.13 4.97 -7.15
CA TYR A 279 11.47 5.41 -7.51
C TYR A 279 11.95 4.81 -8.84
N ILE A 280 11.64 3.52 -9.10
CA ILE A 280 11.92 2.88 -10.39
C ILE A 280 11.27 3.66 -11.55
N VAL A 281 9.99 4.00 -11.43
CA VAL A 281 9.27 4.78 -12.46
C VAL A 281 9.90 6.16 -12.62
N MET A 282 10.20 6.83 -11.51
CA MET A 282 10.85 8.15 -11.53
C MET A 282 12.22 8.12 -12.20
N ASN A 283 13.06 7.13 -11.85
CA ASN A 283 14.40 7.00 -12.42
C ASN A 283 14.35 6.74 -13.92
N ALA A 284 13.47 5.85 -14.39
CA ALA A 284 13.27 5.61 -15.82
C ALA A 284 12.87 6.89 -16.58
N MET A 285 12.05 7.74 -15.96
CA MET A 285 11.66 9.04 -16.52
C MET A 285 12.76 10.08 -16.52
N TRP A 286 13.63 10.12 -15.49
CA TRP A 286 14.77 11.07 -15.46
C TRP A 286 15.81 10.79 -16.52
N LYS A 287 15.98 9.51 -16.88
CA LYS A 287 16.95 9.05 -17.88
C LYS A 287 16.41 9.13 -19.32
N SER A 288 15.13 9.40 -19.51
CA SER A 288 14.49 9.49 -20.83
C SER A 288 14.07 10.94 -21.12
N GLU A 289 14.38 11.44 -22.33
CA GLU A 289 13.85 12.73 -22.79
C GLU A 289 12.34 12.63 -23.03
N ALA A 290 11.93 11.55 -23.72
CA ALA A 290 10.55 11.16 -23.94
C ALA A 290 10.51 9.63 -24.08
N ILE A 291 9.47 8.99 -23.55
CA ILE A 291 9.30 7.53 -23.57
C ILE A 291 7.84 7.17 -23.78
N SER A 292 7.57 6.16 -24.60
CA SER A 292 6.20 5.66 -24.73
C SER A 292 5.74 5.01 -23.41
N LYS A 293 4.43 5.01 -23.18
CA LYS A 293 3.87 4.42 -21.97
C LYS A 293 4.20 2.94 -21.86
N ASP A 294 4.20 2.20 -22.98
CA ASP A 294 4.46 0.76 -22.98
C ASP A 294 5.95 0.45 -22.75
N ASP A 295 6.87 1.24 -23.34
CA ASP A 295 8.30 1.09 -23.10
C ASP A 295 8.67 1.42 -21.64
N LEU A 296 8.04 2.46 -21.06
CA LEU A 296 8.23 2.80 -19.65
C LEU A 296 7.84 1.63 -18.74
N LYS A 297 6.67 1.04 -18.98
CA LYS A 297 6.19 -0.11 -18.20
C LYS A 297 7.10 -1.32 -18.32
N LEU A 298 7.55 -1.61 -19.55
CA LEU A 298 8.46 -2.73 -19.80
C LEU A 298 9.77 -2.54 -19.03
N LYS A 299 10.41 -1.37 -19.16
CA LYS A 299 11.62 -1.05 -18.40
C LYS A 299 11.43 -1.16 -16.89
N CYS A 300 10.32 -0.64 -16.37
CA CYS A 300 10.05 -0.71 -14.93
C CYS A 300 9.86 -2.16 -14.47
N LYS A 301 9.17 -2.98 -15.25
CA LYS A 301 8.96 -4.39 -14.95
C LYS A 301 10.29 -5.17 -14.95
N GLU A 302 11.10 -5.03 -15.98
CA GLU A 302 12.41 -5.67 -16.07
C GLU A 302 13.31 -5.33 -14.89
N LEU A 303 13.34 -4.05 -14.52
CA LEU A 303 14.14 -3.59 -13.38
C LEU A 303 13.62 -4.12 -12.04
N ALA A 304 12.30 -4.21 -11.88
CA ALA A 304 11.70 -4.80 -10.70
C ALA A 304 11.97 -6.30 -10.60
N GLU A 305 11.86 -7.05 -11.69
CA GLU A 305 12.18 -8.48 -11.74
C GLU A 305 13.65 -8.75 -11.37
N HIS A 306 14.58 -7.93 -11.84
CA HIS A 306 15.98 -8.00 -11.45
C HIS A 306 16.18 -7.75 -9.96
N LEU A 307 15.51 -6.76 -9.41
CA LEU A 307 15.59 -6.43 -7.98
C LEU A 307 15.05 -7.55 -7.11
N GLU A 308 13.92 -8.17 -7.50
CA GLU A 308 13.35 -9.34 -6.82
C GLU A 308 14.34 -10.51 -6.78
N GLN A 309 15.08 -10.75 -7.88
CA GLN A 309 16.06 -11.83 -7.96
C GLN A 309 17.27 -11.60 -7.04
N ILE A 310 17.70 -10.35 -6.88
CA ILE A 310 18.88 -10.01 -6.07
C ILE A 310 18.53 -9.95 -4.59
N GLU A 311 17.46 -9.29 -4.23
CA GLU A 311 17.06 -9.10 -2.84
C GLU A 311 16.30 -10.30 -2.25
N GLY A 312 15.86 -11.26 -3.09
CA GLY A 312 15.07 -12.40 -2.66
C GLY A 312 13.73 -11.99 -2.02
N TRP A 313 13.13 -10.92 -2.52
CA TRP A 313 12.00 -10.26 -1.90
C TRP A 313 10.75 -11.13 -1.86
N PRO A 314 10.10 -11.18 -0.70
CA PRO A 314 8.94 -12.02 -0.50
C PRO A 314 7.62 -11.33 -0.91
N TYR A 315 7.66 -10.36 -1.83
CA TYR A 315 6.47 -9.61 -2.27
C TYR A 315 6.05 -10.06 -3.68
N PRO A 316 5.13 -11.04 -3.82
CA PRO A 316 4.77 -11.64 -5.10
C PRO A 316 4.13 -10.67 -6.11
N GLU A 317 3.80 -9.46 -5.67
CA GLU A 317 3.16 -8.40 -6.48
C GLU A 317 4.12 -7.24 -6.80
N PHE A 318 5.41 -7.35 -6.48
CA PHE A 318 6.34 -6.23 -6.64
C PHE A 318 6.58 -5.89 -8.11
N SER A 319 6.77 -6.88 -8.97
CA SER A 319 6.95 -6.74 -10.41
C SER A 319 5.63 -6.74 -11.20
N ASP A 320 4.46 -6.75 -10.53
CA ASP A 320 3.15 -6.72 -11.18
C ASP A 320 2.99 -5.47 -12.04
N GLN A 321 2.78 -5.67 -13.34
CA GLN A 321 2.63 -4.60 -14.33
C GLN A 321 1.46 -3.67 -14.02
N ALA A 322 0.36 -4.18 -13.47
CA ALA A 322 -0.80 -3.35 -13.10
C ALA A 322 -0.46 -2.34 -12.01
N LYS A 323 0.47 -2.66 -11.11
CA LYS A 323 0.95 -1.72 -10.10
C LYS A 323 1.76 -0.58 -10.71
N PHE A 324 2.60 -0.84 -11.70
CA PHE A 324 3.31 0.22 -12.44
C PHE A 324 2.35 1.08 -13.25
N ASP A 325 1.30 0.50 -13.84
CA ASP A 325 0.24 1.24 -14.52
C ASP A 325 -0.44 2.25 -13.61
N ASN A 326 -0.76 1.84 -12.39
CA ASN A 326 -1.37 2.70 -11.38
C ASN A 326 -0.45 3.87 -11.02
N PHE A 327 0.85 3.62 -10.81
CA PHE A 327 1.82 4.69 -10.54
C PHE A 327 1.95 5.66 -11.71
N VAL A 328 2.11 5.17 -12.92
CA VAL A 328 2.18 6.03 -14.13
C VAL A 328 0.92 6.87 -14.26
N TYR A 329 -0.26 6.30 -14.03
CA TYR A 329 -1.52 7.02 -14.03
C TYR A 329 -1.57 8.09 -12.93
N ALA A 330 -1.23 7.74 -11.68
CA ALA A 330 -1.19 8.66 -10.56
C ALA A 330 -0.22 9.82 -10.80
N MET A 331 0.98 9.55 -11.30
CA MET A 331 2.01 10.55 -11.58
C MET A 331 1.62 11.48 -12.74
N LYS A 332 0.88 10.98 -13.73
CA LYS A 332 0.29 11.81 -14.79
C LYS A 332 -0.77 12.75 -14.21
N LYS A 333 -1.70 12.25 -13.40
CA LYS A 333 -2.76 13.04 -12.76
C LYS A 333 -2.21 14.11 -11.80
N THR A 334 -1.13 13.82 -11.10
CA THR A 334 -0.44 14.75 -10.18
C THR A 334 0.56 15.67 -10.89
N LYS A 335 0.61 15.64 -12.24
CA LYS A 335 1.48 16.49 -13.08
C LYS A 335 2.99 16.25 -12.89
N TYR A 336 3.38 15.10 -12.38
CA TYR A 336 4.77 14.65 -12.36
C TYR A 336 5.28 14.36 -13.77
N PHE A 337 4.40 13.90 -14.65
CA PHE A 337 4.66 13.65 -16.06
C PHE A 337 3.90 14.61 -16.94
N LYS A 338 4.51 14.94 -18.09
CA LYS A 338 3.87 15.58 -19.23
C LYS A 338 3.70 14.55 -20.32
N GLU A 339 2.64 14.66 -21.09
CA GLU A 339 2.38 13.85 -22.27
C GLU A 339 2.39 14.75 -23.50
N ASP A 340 3.07 14.33 -24.55
CA ASP A 340 3.06 15.03 -25.85
C ASP A 340 1.89 14.57 -26.72
N ASP A 341 1.74 15.19 -27.90
CA ASP A 341 0.65 14.88 -28.86
C ASP A 341 0.75 13.45 -29.44
N LEU A 342 1.89 12.78 -29.29
CA LEU A 342 2.11 11.39 -29.71
C LEU A 342 1.87 10.38 -28.57
N GLY A 343 1.53 10.86 -27.36
CA GLY A 343 1.30 10.03 -26.19
C GLY A 343 2.57 9.64 -25.44
N ASN A 344 3.74 10.21 -25.78
CA ASN A 344 4.96 9.97 -25.04
C ASN A 344 5.01 10.77 -23.75
N LEU A 345 5.60 10.18 -22.73
CA LEU A 345 5.73 10.76 -21.42
C LEU A 345 7.13 11.38 -21.25
N SER A 346 7.19 12.51 -20.55
CA SER A 346 8.42 13.18 -20.14
C SER A 346 8.33 13.68 -18.71
N ALA A 347 9.46 13.73 -18.00
CA ALA A 347 9.51 14.21 -16.63
C ALA A 347 9.24 15.72 -16.57
N SER A 348 8.36 16.16 -15.67
CA SER A 348 8.10 17.57 -15.42
C SER A 348 9.26 18.22 -14.65
N ILE A 349 9.23 19.56 -14.54
CA ILE A 349 10.23 20.29 -13.73
C ILE A 349 10.13 19.89 -12.25
N ILE A 350 8.94 19.62 -11.75
CA ILE A 350 8.70 19.17 -10.37
C ILE A 350 9.44 17.87 -10.11
N THR A 351 9.27 16.90 -10.99
CA THR A 351 9.95 15.61 -10.94
C THR A 351 11.46 15.74 -10.91
N LYS A 352 12.02 16.55 -11.82
CA LYS A 352 13.47 16.74 -11.91
C LYS A 352 14.07 17.40 -10.65
N ARG A 353 13.34 18.33 -10.03
CA ARG A 353 13.79 19.02 -8.80
C ARG A 353 13.66 18.17 -7.54
N ALA A 354 12.75 17.22 -7.56
CA ALA A 354 12.45 16.37 -6.41
C ALA A 354 13.40 15.16 -6.28
N LYS A 355 14.25 14.88 -7.27
CA LYS A 355 15.12 13.69 -7.27
C LYS A 355 15.86 13.51 -5.95
N ASN A 356 16.69 14.47 -5.56
CA ASN A 356 17.50 14.38 -4.33
C ASN A 356 16.66 14.25 -3.06
N LEU A 357 15.43 14.79 -3.07
CA LEU A 357 14.52 14.66 -1.94
C LEU A 357 13.97 13.24 -1.82
N TYR A 358 13.68 12.58 -2.94
CA TYR A 358 13.19 11.21 -2.94
C TYR A 358 14.27 10.17 -2.66
N GLU A 359 15.54 10.46 -2.99
CA GLU A 359 16.67 9.59 -2.69
C GLU A 359 16.86 9.36 -1.19
N GLN A 360 16.37 10.27 -0.34
CA GLN A 360 16.40 10.12 1.11
C GLN A 360 15.60 8.92 1.65
N PHE A 361 14.66 8.40 0.87
CA PHE A 361 13.89 7.20 1.24
C PHE A 361 14.64 5.88 1.05
N PHE A 362 15.86 5.91 0.48
CA PHE A 362 16.52 4.68 0.06
C PHE A 362 17.95 4.60 0.56
N ASP A 363 18.39 3.37 0.79
CA ASP A 363 19.79 3.08 1.05
C ASP A 363 20.65 3.25 -0.22
N LYS A 364 21.95 3.36 -0.01
CA LYS A 364 22.90 3.56 -1.09
C LYS A 364 22.97 2.39 -2.06
N ASP A 365 22.83 1.17 -1.55
CA ASP A 365 22.95 -0.06 -2.36
C ASP A 365 21.81 -0.13 -3.37
N PHE A 366 20.59 0.20 -2.94
CA PHE A 366 19.44 0.31 -3.85
C PHE A 366 19.62 1.41 -4.89
N LEU A 367 20.08 2.61 -4.49
CA LEU A 367 20.30 3.72 -5.41
C LEU A 367 21.39 3.39 -6.45
N ASP A 368 22.51 2.83 -6.02
CA ASP A 368 23.60 2.41 -6.89
C ASP A 368 23.15 1.30 -7.86
N PHE A 369 22.34 0.35 -7.40
CA PHE A 369 21.74 -0.68 -8.27
C PHE A 369 20.88 -0.05 -9.36
N ILE A 370 19.92 0.81 -8.99
CA ILE A 370 19.01 1.46 -9.95
C ILE A 370 19.78 2.35 -10.95
N GLU A 371 20.85 3.01 -10.52
CA GLU A 371 21.68 3.83 -11.42
C GLU A 371 22.47 2.99 -12.43
N ASN A 372 23.02 1.86 -12.01
CA ASN A 372 23.85 0.99 -12.86
C ASN A 372 23.04 0.16 -13.88
N GLN A 373 21.83 -0.27 -13.55
CA GLN A 373 20.99 -1.09 -14.44
C GLN A 373 20.26 -0.27 -15.51
N ALA A 374 20.18 1.03 -15.38
CA ALA A 374 19.45 1.88 -16.32
C ALA A 374 20.36 2.49 -17.42
N ASN A 375 21.60 2.03 -17.54
CA ASN A 375 22.52 2.28 -18.65
C ASN A 375 22.45 1.11 -19.63
#